data_539a4c7569da989fb6382d9fce0bbfa1
#
_entry.id   539a4c7569da989fb6382d9fce0bbfa1
#
_cell.length_a   1.000
_cell.length_b   1.000
_cell.length_c   1.000
_cell.angle_alpha   90.00
_cell.angle_beta   90.00
_cell.angle_gamma   90.00
#
_symmetry.space_group_name_H-M   'P 1'
#
loop_
_entity.id
_entity.type
_entity.pdbx_description
1 polymer ?
#
loop_
_entity_poly.entity_id
_entity_poly.type
_entity_poly.pdbx_seq_one_letter_code
_entity_poly.pdbx_strand_id
1 'polypeptide(L)' 'MSEKEGTLRMMASGQWAVCRPGETPHEITSGDLFHIEVAGELHLTRMEFRHSPRRGYYTVDGYPLRDRLRAAIGEHG' A
#
# COMPACT_ATOMS: atom_id res chain seq x y z
N MET A 1 14.78 -4.88 -11.71
CA MET A 1 13.74 -5.46 -10.89
C MET A 1 12.39 -4.93 -11.28
N SER A 2 11.46 -5.80 -11.44
CA SER A 2 10.11 -5.39 -11.79
C SER A 2 9.29 -5.20 -10.52
N GLU A 3 8.45 -4.19 -10.54
CA GLU A 3 7.44 -4.03 -9.51
C GLU A 3 6.29 -4.95 -9.81
N LYS A 4 5.71 -5.50 -8.76
CA LYS A 4 4.55 -6.37 -8.92
C LYS A 4 3.29 -5.61 -8.57
N GLU A 5 2.45 -5.46 -9.57
CA GLU A 5 1.19 -4.76 -9.43
C GLU A 5 0.10 -5.69 -8.92
N GLY A 6 -0.71 -5.19 -8.03
CA GLY A 6 -1.85 -5.90 -7.48
C GLY A 6 -2.91 -4.92 -7.03
N THR A 7 -3.71 -5.35 -6.09
CA THR A 7 -4.83 -4.55 -5.57
C THR A 7 -4.60 -4.28 -4.09
N LEU A 8 -4.76 -3.02 -3.71
CA LEU A 8 -4.62 -2.63 -2.30
C LEU A 8 -5.85 -3.08 -1.53
N ARG A 9 -5.65 -3.70 -0.37
CA ARG A 9 -6.74 -4.15 0.49
C ARG A 9 -6.40 -3.96 1.96
N MET A 10 -7.43 -3.61 2.74
CA MET A 10 -7.32 -3.57 4.19
C MET A 10 -7.48 -4.98 4.72
N MET A 11 -6.48 -5.46 5.46
CA MET A 11 -6.54 -6.78 6.06
C MET A 11 -7.27 -6.74 7.40
N ALA A 12 -7.69 -7.90 7.88
CA ALA A 12 -8.41 -8.01 9.15
C ALA A 12 -7.59 -7.45 10.32
N SER A 13 -6.27 -7.49 10.21
CA SER A 13 -5.37 -6.94 11.23
C SER A 13 -5.35 -5.42 11.27
N GLY A 14 -5.95 -4.76 10.26
CA GLY A 14 -5.88 -3.31 10.13
C GLY A 14 -4.72 -2.83 9.27
N GLN A 15 -3.89 -3.75 8.78
CA GLN A 15 -2.80 -3.40 7.88
C GLN A 15 -3.27 -3.42 6.43
N TRP A 16 -2.63 -2.58 5.62
CA TRP A 16 -2.85 -2.59 4.18
C TRP A 16 -1.92 -3.58 3.51
N ALA A 17 -2.38 -4.20 2.45
CA ALA A 17 -1.58 -5.17 1.71
C ALA A 17 -1.85 -5.05 0.22
N VAL A 18 -0.85 -5.41 -0.58
CA VAL A 18 -1.00 -5.57 -2.02
C VAL A 18 -1.33 -7.03 -2.26
N CYS A 19 -2.50 -7.27 -2.84
CA CYS A 19 -3.00 -8.62 -3.07
C CYS A 19 -3.00 -8.93 -4.56
N ARG A 20 -2.55 -10.13 -4.90
CA ARG A 20 -2.56 -10.62 -6.27
C ARG A 20 -3.13 -12.03 -6.29
N PRO A 21 -3.85 -12.42 -7.39
CA PRO A 21 -4.45 -13.75 -7.45
C PRO A 21 -3.41 -14.85 -7.24
N GLY A 22 -3.76 -15.80 -6.38
CA GLY A 22 -2.92 -16.98 -6.13
C GLY A 22 -1.69 -16.72 -5.30
N GLU A 23 -1.51 -15.53 -4.75
CA GLU A 23 -0.33 -15.19 -3.97
C GLU A 23 -0.71 -14.75 -2.56
N THR A 24 0.22 -14.94 -1.63
CA THR A 24 0.06 -14.45 -0.27
C THR A 24 0.07 -12.91 -0.31
N PRO A 25 -0.88 -12.27 0.39
CA PRO A 25 -0.87 -10.80 0.45
C PRO A 25 0.45 -10.27 0.97
N HIS A 26 0.96 -9.22 0.31
CA HIS A 26 2.19 -8.57 0.73
C HIS A 26 1.81 -7.36 1.59
N GLU A 27 1.98 -7.49 2.89
CA GLU A 27 1.62 -6.41 3.82
C GLU A 27 2.59 -5.25 3.70
N ILE A 28 2.02 -4.04 3.76
CA ILE A 28 2.78 -2.79 3.70
C ILE A 28 2.85 -2.24 5.12
N THR A 29 4.07 -2.07 5.62
CA THR A 29 4.28 -1.56 6.97
C THR A 29 4.83 -0.15 6.94
N SER A 30 4.86 0.49 8.10
CA SER A 30 5.42 1.83 8.24
C SER A 30 6.86 1.86 7.72
N GLY A 31 7.15 2.82 6.86
CA GLY A 31 8.46 2.96 6.25
C GLY A 31 8.61 2.31 4.89
N ASP A 32 7.65 1.47 4.48
CA ASP A 32 7.73 0.80 3.19
C ASP A 32 7.39 1.73 2.04
N LEU A 33 8.16 1.64 0.98
CA LEU A 33 7.88 2.34 -0.27
C LEU A 33 6.98 1.45 -1.15
N PHE A 34 6.02 2.07 -1.79
CA PHE A 34 5.14 1.37 -2.72
C PHE A 34 4.51 2.38 -3.68
N HIS A 35 3.89 1.88 -4.74
CA HIS A 35 3.13 2.71 -5.66
C HIS A 35 1.65 2.54 -5.39
N ILE A 36 0.89 3.63 -5.49
CA ILE A 36 -0.55 3.62 -5.29
C ILE A 36 -1.22 4.38 -6.43
N GLU A 37 -2.38 3.90 -6.84
CA GLU A 37 -3.14 4.54 -7.91
C GLU A 37 -3.78 5.83 -7.43
N VAL A 38 -3.48 6.91 -8.15
CA VAL A 38 -4.10 8.23 -7.93
C VAL A 38 -4.48 8.76 -9.29
N ALA A 39 -5.76 9.03 -9.50
CA ALA A 39 -6.27 9.54 -10.77
C ALA A 39 -5.86 8.65 -11.96
N GLY A 40 -5.87 7.33 -11.76
CA GLY A 40 -5.58 6.36 -12.82
C GLY A 40 -4.10 6.10 -13.05
N GLU A 41 -3.21 6.73 -12.30
CA GLU A 41 -1.77 6.55 -12.45
C GLU A 41 -1.15 6.07 -11.16
N LEU A 42 -0.07 5.31 -11.28
CA LEU A 42 0.67 4.83 -10.12
C LEU A 42 1.69 5.87 -9.69
N HIS A 43 1.66 6.23 -8.41
CA HIS A 43 2.58 7.20 -7.82
C HIS A 43 3.35 6.57 -6.68
N LEU A 44 4.65 6.79 -6.65
CA LEU A 44 5.50 6.31 -5.56
C LEU A 44 5.21 7.10 -4.30
N THR A 45 5.06 6.38 -3.19
CA THR A 45 4.88 7.00 -1.88
C THR A 45 5.44 6.08 -0.80
N ARG A 46 5.32 6.48 0.44
CA ARG A 46 5.75 5.69 1.58
C ARG A 46 4.61 5.56 2.57
N MET A 47 4.44 4.36 3.13
CA MET A 47 3.46 4.10 4.15
C MET A 47 4.00 4.55 5.51
N GLU A 48 3.16 5.23 6.30
CA GLU A 48 3.50 5.61 7.66
C GLU A 48 2.33 5.31 8.58
N PHE A 49 2.61 5.23 9.86
CA PHE A 49 1.58 4.97 10.86
C PHE A 49 1.51 6.12 11.84
N ARG A 50 0.28 6.57 12.11
CA ARG A 50 0.03 7.66 13.04
C ARG A 50 -0.69 7.12 14.26
N HIS A 51 -0.21 7.50 15.44
CA HIS A 51 -0.84 7.10 16.70
C HIS A 51 -1.85 8.13 17.20
N SER A 52 -1.67 9.41 16.84
CA SER A 52 -2.45 10.51 17.35
C SER A 52 -2.58 11.59 16.27
N PRO A 53 -3.72 12.31 16.17
CA PRO A 53 -4.93 12.21 16.98
C PRO A 53 -5.77 10.98 16.65
N ARG A 54 -5.59 10.37 15.47
CA ARG A 54 -6.25 9.13 15.08
C ARG A 54 -5.22 8.10 14.70
N ARG A 55 -5.41 6.89 15.21
CA ARG A 55 -4.54 5.78 14.83
C ARG A 55 -4.87 5.32 13.42
N GLY A 56 -3.85 5.09 12.64
CA GLY A 56 -4.05 4.55 11.30
C GLY A 56 -2.87 4.78 10.39
N TYR A 57 -2.93 4.10 9.25
CA TYR A 57 -1.91 4.24 8.22
C TYR A 57 -2.26 5.39 7.29
N TYR A 58 -1.24 6.03 6.76
CA TYR A 58 -1.40 7.09 5.77
C TYR A 58 -0.18 7.11 4.87
N THR A 59 -0.32 7.77 3.71
CA THR A 59 0.82 7.97 2.82
C THR A 59 1.44 9.33 3.08
N VAL A 60 2.77 9.39 3.02
CA VAL A 60 3.49 10.65 3.30
C VAL A 60 3.10 11.77 2.33
N ASP A 61 2.64 11.41 1.14
CA ASP A 61 2.23 12.38 0.13
C ASP A 61 0.75 12.75 0.21
N GLY A 62 0.02 12.18 1.18
CA GLY A 62 -1.39 12.48 1.36
C GLY A 62 -2.32 11.76 0.40
N TYR A 63 -1.85 10.75 -0.31
CA TYR A 63 -2.71 9.96 -1.20
C TYR A 63 -3.67 9.12 -0.37
N PRO A 64 -4.97 9.08 -0.74
CA PRO A 64 -5.94 8.31 0.05
C PRO A 64 -5.72 6.81 -0.10
N LEU A 65 -5.85 6.10 1.03
CA LEU A 65 -5.80 4.64 1.06
C LEU A 65 -7.22 4.12 0.98
N ARG A 66 -7.51 3.32 -0.04
CA ARG A 66 -8.84 2.74 -0.26
C ARG A 66 -8.70 1.34 -0.77
N ASP A 67 -9.68 0.49 -0.44
CA ASP A 67 -9.73 -0.85 -1.01
C ASP A 67 -9.88 -0.80 -2.51
N ARG A 68 -9.24 -1.75 -3.18
CA ARG A 68 -9.36 -1.99 -4.61
C ARG A 68 -8.62 -1.00 -5.51
N LEU A 69 -7.84 -0.09 -4.94
CA LEU A 69 -6.94 0.71 -5.76
C LEU A 69 -5.81 -0.17 -6.29
N ARG A 70 -5.33 0.14 -7.49
CA ARG A 70 -4.13 -0.52 -7.98
C ARG A 70 -2.95 -0.08 -7.12
N ALA A 71 -2.06 -1.00 -6.83
CA ALA A 71 -0.87 -0.71 -6.06
C ALA A 71 0.24 -1.65 -6.52
N ALA A 72 1.46 -1.23 -6.34
CA ALA A 72 2.61 -2.04 -6.72
C ALA A 72 3.68 -1.91 -5.65
N ILE A 73 4.31 -3.03 -5.35
CA ILE A 73 5.39 -3.05 -4.39
C ILE A 73 6.59 -3.74 -5.03
N GLY A 74 7.76 -3.13 -4.85
CA GLY A 74 8.98 -3.69 -5.40
C GLY A 74 9.43 -4.90 -4.61
N GLU A 75 9.98 -5.88 -5.32
CA GLU A 75 10.61 -7.00 -4.66
C GLU A 75 12.06 -6.66 -4.40
N HIS A 76 12.46 -6.82 -3.15
CA HIS A 76 13.85 -6.71 -2.77
C HIS A 76 14.37 -8.12 -2.60
N GLY A 77 15.19 -8.48 -3.53
CA GLY A 77 15.79 -9.81 -3.51
C GLY A 77 16.80 -9.94 -2.40
#